data_a8d07414c1b16364facfffc92e75b10b
#
_entry.id   a8d07414c1b16364facfffc92e75b10b
#
_cell.length_a   1.000
_cell.length_b   1.000
_cell.length_c   1.000
_cell.angle_alpha   90.00
_cell.angle_beta   90.00
_cell.angle_gamma   90.00
#
_symmetry.space_group_name_H-M   'P 1'
#
loop_
_entity.id
_entity.type
_entity.pdbx_description
1 polymer ?
#
loop_
_entity_poly.entity_id
_entity_poly.type
_entity_poly.pdbx_seq_one_letter_code
_entity_poly.pdbx_strand_id
1 'polypeptide(L)'
;MINVLSVASECAPLVKTGGLADVVGALPAAVAAEGISMKTLLPGYPAVMAALRTPTTVLEDPDLFGAPARVLAEKVGDLDLLVLDAPHLYDRPGNIYLDKTGKDWPDNPERFAALSWIAAKIGMTGVDNWMPDILHGHDWQAGLVPDYLHSMGGTARIGTILTIHNIAFNGPADPSKIKALRLNPHRYTRDGFEFWGRISALKAGLMGADRLTTVSQTYAEELMTDQFGMGLDGVMRHRKSALSGIVNGIDETAWNPATDTAIKPYKTPKGKAANKAALRQEFGLPDADGPLCIVVSRLTEQKGLDLLLDALPALLERGGQLALLGSGDPGLEAAFAAATSNPNVAVKIGYDEALSHRMMAGADAILVPSRFEPCGLTQLYGLRY
;
A
#
# COMPACT_ATOMS: atom_id res chain seq x y z
N MET A 1 1.24 -24.18 -14.88
CA MET A 1 1.05 -22.73 -14.62
C MET A 1 0.39 -22.63 -13.26
N ILE A 2 0.92 -21.84 -12.36
CA ILE A 2 0.37 -21.65 -11.02
C ILE A 2 -0.58 -20.44 -11.08
N ASN A 3 -1.81 -20.63 -10.60
CA ASN A 3 -2.82 -19.58 -10.55
C ASN A 3 -2.81 -18.90 -9.17
N VAL A 4 -2.68 -17.60 -9.13
CA VAL A 4 -2.64 -16.81 -7.90
C VAL A 4 -3.76 -15.78 -7.90
N LEU A 5 -4.52 -15.70 -6.82
CA LEU A 5 -5.42 -14.59 -6.55
C LEU A 5 -4.74 -13.63 -5.59
N SER A 6 -4.30 -12.48 -6.10
CA SER A 6 -3.83 -11.36 -5.31
C SER A 6 -5.03 -10.63 -4.71
N VAL A 7 -5.06 -10.43 -3.39
CA VAL A 7 -6.18 -9.83 -2.66
C VAL A 7 -5.69 -8.57 -1.98
N ALA A 8 -6.10 -7.41 -2.48
CA ALA A 8 -5.58 -6.13 -2.04
C ALA A 8 -6.65 -5.05 -1.96
N SER A 9 -6.38 -4.04 -1.16
CA SER A 9 -7.23 -2.84 -1.06
C SER A 9 -6.83 -1.75 -2.04
N GLU A 10 -5.65 -1.84 -2.64
CA GLU A 10 -5.07 -0.86 -3.55
C GLU A 10 -4.38 -1.55 -4.73
N CYS A 11 -4.34 -0.89 -5.88
CA CYS A 11 -3.59 -1.33 -7.05
C CYS A 11 -3.32 -0.14 -7.98
N ALA A 12 -2.07 0.19 -8.22
CA ALA A 12 -1.70 1.20 -9.20
C ALA A 12 -2.02 0.70 -10.63
N PRO A 13 -2.45 1.57 -11.57
CA PRO A 13 -2.68 3.02 -11.40
C PRO A 13 -4.10 3.37 -10.94
N LEU A 14 -4.95 2.42 -10.57
CA LEU A 14 -6.39 2.60 -10.34
C LEU A 14 -6.70 3.29 -9.02
N VAL A 15 -6.06 2.85 -7.95
CA VAL A 15 -6.22 3.42 -6.61
C VAL A 15 -4.92 3.24 -5.83
N LYS A 16 -4.40 4.33 -5.24
CA LYS A 16 -3.10 4.34 -4.57
C LYS A 16 -3.13 5.31 -3.37
N THR A 17 -2.68 4.82 -2.23
CA THR A 17 -2.39 5.62 -1.03
C THR A 17 -0.96 5.41 -0.53
N GLY A 18 -0.31 4.32 -0.95
CA GLY A 18 1.04 3.96 -0.53
C GLY A 18 1.72 2.95 -1.46
N GLY A 19 2.87 2.44 -1.04
CA GLY A 19 3.67 1.50 -1.82
C GLY A 19 3.04 0.13 -2.04
N LEU A 20 2.01 -0.24 -1.26
CA LEU A 20 1.24 -1.46 -1.49
C LEU A 20 0.65 -1.47 -2.91
N ALA A 21 0.08 -0.34 -3.34
CA ALA A 21 -0.52 -0.22 -4.66
C ALA A 21 0.49 -0.48 -5.79
N ASP A 22 1.71 0.03 -5.65
CA ASP A 22 2.78 -0.15 -6.64
C ASP A 22 3.14 -1.63 -6.80
N VAL A 23 3.30 -2.33 -5.67
CA VAL A 23 3.58 -3.77 -5.67
C VAL A 23 2.46 -4.57 -6.31
N VAL A 24 1.21 -4.33 -5.90
CA VAL A 24 0.04 -5.07 -6.43
C VAL A 24 -0.14 -4.82 -7.92
N GLY A 25 0.11 -3.59 -8.40
CA GLY A 25 0.02 -3.26 -9.81
C GLY A 25 1.11 -3.86 -10.68
N ALA A 26 2.35 -3.95 -10.16
CA ALA A 26 3.50 -4.42 -10.93
C ALA A 26 3.72 -5.95 -10.85
N LEU A 27 3.33 -6.57 -9.74
CA LEU A 27 3.61 -7.99 -9.47
C LEU A 27 3.05 -8.96 -10.52
N PRO A 28 1.82 -8.81 -11.05
CA PRO A 28 1.28 -9.75 -12.06
C PRO A 28 2.17 -9.87 -13.29
N ALA A 29 2.63 -8.74 -13.84
CA ALA A 29 3.52 -8.73 -15.01
C ALA A 29 4.90 -9.32 -14.68
N ALA A 30 5.44 -9.01 -13.49
CA ALA A 30 6.75 -9.47 -13.06
C ALA A 30 6.81 -10.99 -12.89
N VAL A 31 5.76 -11.62 -12.35
CA VAL A 31 5.75 -13.08 -12.11
C VAL A 31 5.25 -13.89 -13.32
N ALA A 32 4.71 -13.25 -14.33
CA ALA A 32 4.24 -13.94 -15.54
C ALA A 32 5.36 -14.70 -16.25
N ALA A 33 6.58 -14.14 -16.27
CA ALA A 33 7.76 -14.78 -16.85
C ALA A 33 8.15 -16.09 -16.13
N GLU A 34 7.77 -16.24 -14.85
CA GLU A 34 8.00 -17.42 -14.03
C GLU A 34 6.88 -18.48 -14.16
N GLY A 35 5.97 -18.32 -15.11
CA GLY A 35 4.86 -19.25 -15.33
C GLY A 35 3.72 -19.12 -14.31
N ILE A 36 3.59 -17.96 -13.67
CA ILE A 36 2.53 -17.65 -12.72
C ILE A 36 1.47 -16.79 -13.41
N SER A 37 0.21 -17.23 -13.34
CA SER A 37 -0.97 -16.47 -13.77
C SER A 37 -1.60 -15.81 -12.54
N MET A 38 -1.62 -14.49 -12.50
CA MET A 38 -2.13 -13.73 -11.35
C MET A 38 -3.33 -12.88 -11.74
N LYS A 39 -4.46 -13.09 -11.03
CA LYS A 39 -5.61 -12.19 -11.04
C LYS A 39 -5.60 -11.36 -9.76
N THR A 40 -6.06 -10.10 -9.85
CA THR A 40 -6.11 -9.20 -8.70
C THR A 40 -7.54 -8.90 -8.29
N LEU A 41 -7.91 -9.26 -7.07
CA LEU A 41 -9.21 -8.91 -6.47
C LEU A 41 -9.10 -7.59 -5.73
N LEU A 42 -9.92 -6.61 -6.16
CA LEU A 42 -9.99 -5.27 -5.59
C LEU A 42 -11.42 -4.93 -5.16
N PRO A 43 -11.60 -4.06 -4.14
CA PRO A 43 -12.89 -3.44 -3.88
C PRO A 43 -13.33 -2.52 -5.03
N GLY A 44 -14.64 -2.50 -5.30
CA GLY A 44 -15.27 -1.65 -6.31
C GLY A 44 -15.40 -0.19 -5.85
N TYR A 45 -14.26 0.45 -5.56
CA TYR A 45 -14.26 1.89 -5.30
C TYR A 45 -14.67 2.69 -6.54
N PRO A 46 -15.20 3.91 -6.42
CA PRO A 46 -15.61 4.71 -7.57
C PRO A 46 -14.56 4.81 -8.68
N ALA A 47 -13.28 5.01 -8.33
CA ALA A 47 -12.19 5.08 -9.30
C ALA A 47 -11.95 3.74 -10.02
N VAL A 48 -12.04 2.61 -9.31
CA VAL A 48 -11.89 1.27 -9.89
C VAL A 48 -13.05 0.95 -10.81
N MET A 49 -14.30 1.21 -10.35
CA MET A 49 -15.51 1.01 -11.16
C MET A 49 -15.51 1.86 -12.43
N ALA A 50 -15.02 3.10 -12.37
CA ALA A 50 -14.92 4.00 -13.52
C ALA A 50 -13.90 3.54 -14.58
N ALA A 51 -12.94 2.70 -14.22
CA ALA A 51 -11.96 2.14 -15.14
C ALA A 51 -12.50 0.95 -15.94
N LEU A 52 -13.58 0.31 -15.48
CA LEU A 52 -14.22 -0.80 -16.17
C LEU A 52 -15.05 -0.30 -17.36
N ARG A 53 -15.04 -1.04 -18.46
CA ARG A 53 -15.77 -0.69 -19.68
C ARG A 53 -16.83 -1.73 -20.05
N THR A 54 -16.46 -3.01 -20.01
CA THR A 54 -17.32 -4.14 -20.43
C THR A 54 -17.16 -5.32 -19.46
N PRO A 55 -17.30 -5.09 -18.13
CA PRO A 55 -17.10 -6.13 -17.16
C PRO A 55 -18.14 -7.24 -17.26
N THR A 56 -17.74 -8.47 -16.97
CA THR A 56 -18.63 -9.62 -16.86
C THR A 56 -18.82 -10.00 -15.41
N THR A 57 -20.04 -10.34 -15.00
CA THR A 57 -20.30 -10.87 -13.65
C THR A 57 -19.88 -12.33 -13.60
N VAL A 58 -18.96 -12.68 -12.70
CA VAL A 58 -18.38 -14.04 -12.57
C VAL A 58 -18.72 -14.71 -11.24
N LEU A 59 -19.24 -13.96 -10.26
CA LEU A 59 -19.73 -14.50 -9.00
C LEU A 59 -20.77 -13.54 -8.42
N GLU A 60 -21.79 -14.10 -7.77
CA GLU A 60 -22.80 -13.33 -7.03
C GLU A 60 -22.86 -13.80 -5.57
N ASP A 61 -23.13 -12.87 -4.67
CA ASP A 61 -23.41 -13.12 -3.27
C ASP A 61 -24.68 -12.36 -2.89
N PRO A 62 -25.78 -13.06 -2.55
CA PRO A 62 -27.08 -12.41 -2.30
C PRO A 62 -27.11 -11.60 -1.01
N ASP A 63 -26.18 -11.86 -0.09
CA ASP A 63 -26.11 -11.19 1.22
C ASP A 63 -24.66 -11.08 1.67
N LEU A 64 -23.88 -10.21 1.02
CA LEU A 64 -22.53 -9.91 1.46
C LEU A 64 -22.52 -8.82 2.51
N PHE A 65 -22.49 -9.19 3.79
CA PHE A 65 -22.48 -8.24 4.91
C PHE A 65 -23.60 -7.20 4.86
N GLY A 66 -24.82 -7.68 4.57
CA GLY A 66 -26.05 -6.89 4.70
C GLY A 66 -26.70 -6.44 3.40
N ALA A 67 -26.08 -6.69 2.22
CA ALA A 67 -26.69 -6.43 0.92
C ALA A 67 -26.12 -7.33 -0.18
N PRO A 68 -26.79 -7.47 -1.34
CA PRO A 68 -26.26 -8.19 -2.48
C PRO A 68 -24.99 -7.56 -3.02
N ALA A 69 -24.08 -8.42 -3.51
CA ALA A 69 -22.83 -8.04 -4.16
C ALA A 69 -22.52 -8.99 -5.30
N ARG A 70 -21.63 -8.55 -6.19
CA ARG A 70 -21.13 -9.38 -7.29
C ARG A 70 -19.64 -9.14 -7.50
N VAL A 71 -18.99 -10.09 -8.14
CA VAL A 71 -17.61 -9.94 -8.61
C VAL A 71 -17.65 -9.75 -10.12
N LEU A 72 -17.04 -8.68 -10.57
CA LEU A 72 -16.89 -8.31 -11.97
C LEU A 72 -15.49 -8.67 -12.44
N ALA A 73 -15.38 -9.29 -13.60
CA ALA A 73 -14.11 -9.62 -14.24
C ALA A 73 -13.88 -8.75 -15.47
N GLU A 74 -12.73 -8.11 -15.56
CA GLU A 74 -12.28 -7.38 -16.76
C GLU A 74 -10.76 -7.23 -16.75
N LYS A 75 -10.17 -7.22 -17.95
CA LYS A 75 -8.76 -6.86 -18.13
C LYS A 75 -8.65 -5.35 -18.37
N VAL A 76 -7.92 -4.67 -17.47
CA VAL A 76 -7.66 -3.23 -17.57
C VAL A 76 -6.17 -3.00 -17.75
N GLY A 77 -5.74 -2.60 -18.94
CA GLY A 77 -4.32 -2.61 -19.31
C GLY A 77 -3.73 -4.03 -19.21
N ASP A 78 -2.67 -4.19 -18.43
CA ASP A 78 -2.03 -5.50 -18.19
C ASP A 78 -2.60 -6.23 -16.97
N LEU A 79 -3.52 -5.62 -16.23
CA LEU A 79 -4.13 -6.18 -15.04
C LEU A 79 -5.35 -7.04 -15.39
N ASP A 80 -5.34 -8.29 -14.94
CA ASP A 80 -6.51 -9.18 -14.97
C ASP A 80 -7.27 -9.02 -13.63
N LEU A 81 -8.33 -8.21 -13.67
CA LEU A 81 -9.03 -7.76 -12.47
C LEU A 81 -10.26 -8.60 -12.16
N LEU A 82 -10.45 -8.85 -10.88
CA LEU A 82 -11.70 -9.21 -10.24
C LEU A 82 -12.10 -8.05 -9.32
N VAL A 83 -13.23 -7.41 -9.57
CA VAL A 83 -13.68 -6.25 -8.81
C VAL A 83 -14.91 -6.60 -8.00
N LEU A 84 -14.80 -6.47 -6.67
CA LEU A 84 -15.91 -6.69 -5.75
C LEU A 84 -16.85 -5.49 -5.77
N ASP A 85 -17.89 -5.55 -6.58
CA ASP A 85 -18.97 -4.58 -6.68
C ASP A 85 -19.97 -4.77 -5.54
N ALA A 86 -19.74 -4.01 -4.46
CA ALA A 86 -20.56 -3.97 -3.27
C ALA A 86 -20.77 -2.50 -2.85
N PRO A 87 -21.71 -1.76 -3.50
CA PRO A 87 -21.85 -0.32 -3.33
C PRO A 87 -22.08 0.11 -1.88
N HIS A 88 -22.81 -0.68 -1.10
CA HIS A 88 -23.06 -0.42 0.33
C HIS A 88 -21.77 -0.38 1.17
N LEU A 89 -20.68 -0.98 0.69
CA LEU A 89 -19.38 -1.01 1.36
C LEU A 89 -18.36 -0.05 0.76
N TYR A 90 -18.39 0.16 -0.57
CA TYR A 90 -17.26 0.80 -1.26
C TYR A 90 -17.62 2.05 -2.06
N ASP A 91 -18.89 2.31 -2.41
CA ASP A 91 -19.28 3.50 -3.16
C ASP A 91 -19.32 4.72 -2.23
N ARG A 92 -18.13 5.29 -2.00
CA ARG A 92 -17.91 6.45 -1.12
C ARG A 92 -16.90 7.40 -1.75
N PRO A 93 -17.14 8.71 -1.67
CA PRO A 93 -16.17 9.70 -2.13
C PRO A 93 -15.01 9.85 -1.14
N GLY A 94 -13.84 10.20 -1.66
CA GLY A 94 -12.68 10.55 -0.85
C GLY A 94 -11.71 9.39 -0.63
N ASN A 95 -11.08 9.36 0.54
CA ASN A 95 -10.07 8.36 0.87
C ASN A 95 -10.69 6.98 1.11
N ILE A 96 -10.03 5.94 0.64
CA ILE A 96 -10.52 4.56 0.72
C ILE A 96 -10.53 3.99 2.15
N TYR A 97 -9.77 4.56 3.07
CA TYR A 97 -9.68 4.15 4.47
C TYR A 97 -10.30 5.14 5.45
N LEU A 98 -10.21 6.43 5.12
CA LEU A 98 -10.53 7.52 6.04
C LEU A 98 -11.76 8.29 5.57
N ASP A 99 -12.55 8.75 6.52
CA ASP A 99 -13.65 9.69 6.28
C ASP A 99 -13.09 11.12 6.06
N LYS A 100 -14.00 12.05 5.77
CA LYS A 100 -13.64 13.47 5.57
C LYS A 100 -13.10 14.20 6.81
N THR A 101 -13.12 13.55 7.97
CA THR A 101 -12.52 14.08 9.21
C THR A 101 -11.11 13.51 9.43
N GLY A 102 -10.62 12.63 8.54
CA GLY A 102 -9.34 11.96 8.65
C GLY A 102 -9.33 10.76 9.60
N LYS A 103 -10.51 10.29 10.04
CA LYS A 103 -10.66 9.09 10.87
C LYS A 103 -11.02 7.89 10.02
N ASP A 104 -10.63 6.71 10.48
CA ASP A 104 -11.04 5.46 9.86
C ASP A 104 -12.56 5.39 9.70
N TRP A 105 -13.03 4.91 8.55
CA TRP A 105 -14.43 4.57 8.38
C TRP A 105 -14.84 3.54 9.44
N PRO A 106 -15.94 3.77 10.20
CA PRO A 106 -16.34 2.91 11.33
C PRO A 106 -16.62 1.46 10.93
N ASP A 107 -16.94 1.23 9.67
CA ASP A 107 -17.23 -0.08 9.07
C ASP A 107 -16.06 -0.66 8.26
N ASN A 108 -14.83 -0.12 8.40
CA ASN A 108 -13.65 -0.72 7.78
C ASN A 108 -13.49 -2.21 8.11
N PRO A 109 -13.79 -2.69 9.34
CA PRO A 109 -13.75 -4.12 9.62
C PRO A 109 -14.67 -4.94 8.71
N GLU A 110 -15.90 -4.52 8.50
CA GLU A 110 -16.87 -5.20 7.63
C GLU A 110 -16.48 -5.10 6.16
N ARG A 111 -16.01 -3.95 5.72
CA ARG A 111 -15.54 -3.70 4.34
C ARG A 111 -14.43 -4.67 3.93
N PHE A 112 -13.43 -4.81 4.76
CA PHE A 112 -12.28 -5.67 4.43
C PHE A 112 -12.50 -7.14 4.84
N ALA A 113 -13.41 -7.41 5.77
CA ALA A 113 -13.94 -8.76 5.97
C ALA A 113 -14.68 -9.26 4.72
N ALA A 114 -15.47 -8.40 4.05
CA ALA A 114 -16.16 -8.73 2.81
C ALA A 114 -15.18 -9.06 1.66
N LEU A 115 -14.11 -8.28 1.51
CA LEU A 115 -13.04 -8.56 0.55
C LEU A 115 -12.40 -9.94 0.80
N SER A 116 -12.03 -10.20 2.06
CA SER A 116 -11.42 -11.47 2.48
C SER A 116 -12.38 -12.66 2.33
N TRP A 117 -13.68 -12.46 2.63
CA TRP A 117 -14.71 -13.47 2.46
C TRP A 117 -14.88 -13.90 1.01
N ILE A 118 -14.98 -12.92 0.10
CA ILE A 118 -15.09 -13.20 -1.33
C ILE A 118 -13.82 -13.85 -1.88
N ALA A 119 -12.64 -13.44 -1.43
CA ALA A 119 -11.39 -14.09 -1.80
C ALA A 119 -11.38 -15.58 -1.41
N ALA A 120 -11.78 -15.91 -0.18
CA ALA A 120 -11.89 -17.30 0.28
C ALA A 120 -12.95 -18.08 -0.53
N LYS A 121 -14.10 -17.46 -0.84
CA LYS A 121 -15.16 -18.06 -1.67
C LYS A 121 -14.63 -18.37 -3.08
N ILE A 122 -13.91 -17.43 -3.72
CA ILE A 122 -13.25 -17.66 -5.01
C ILE A 122 -12.23 -18.80 -4.90
N GLY A 123 -11.47 -18.87 -3.83
CA GLY A 123 -10.57 -19.98 -3.54
C GLY A 123 -11.29 -21.33 -3.55
N MET A 124 -12.48 -21.39 -2.94
CA MET A 124 -13.26 -22.64 -2.84
C MET A 124 -13.92 -23.05 -4.14
N THR A 125 -14.47 -22.13 -4.90
CA THR A 125 -15.35 -22.41 -6.05
C THR A 125 -14.73 -22.07 -7.40
N GLY A 126 -13.68 -21.26 -7.43
CA GLY A 126 -13.19 -20.63 -8.65
C GLY A 126 -14.14 -19.54 -9.17
N VAL A 127 -13.79 -18.96 -10.31
CA VAL A 127 -14.64 -18.09 -11.12
C VAL A 127 -14.50 -18.50 -12.59
N ASP A 128 -15.60 -18.64 -13.30
CA ASP A 128 -15.63 -19.21 -14.65
C ASP A 128 -14.86 -20.55 -14.70
N ASN A 129 -13.89 -20.67 -15.60
CA ASN A 129 -13.01 -21.85 -15.72
C ASN A 129 -11.64 -21.65 -15.04
N TRP A 130 -11.52 -20.67 -14.15
CA TRP A 130 -10.28 -20.35 -13.45
C TRP A 130 -10.40 -20.61 -11.94
N MET A 131 -9.41 -21.31 -11.40
CA MET A 131 -9.32 -21.61 -9.97
C MET A 131 -7.93 -21.26 -9.45
N PRO A 132 -7.81 -20.52 -8.33
CA PRO A 132 -6.51 -20.24 -7.74
C PRO A 132 -5.94 -21.46 -7.02
N ASP A 133 -4.62 -21.65 -7.17
CA ASP A 133 -3.81 -22.55 -6.35
C ASP A 133 -3.36 -21.84 -5.06
N ILE A 134 -3.24 -20.50 -5.12
CA ILE A 134 -2.75 -19.66 -4.02
C ILE A 134 -3.64 -18.43 -3.86
N LEU A 135 -3.98 -18.09 -2.60
CA LEU A 135 -4.52 -16.81 -2.21
C LEU A 135 -3.40 -15.97 -1.59
N HIS A 136 -3.06 -14.86 -2.23
CA HIS A 136 -2.00 -13.94 -1.79
C HIS A 136 -2.61 -12.66 -1.26
N GLY A 137 -2.76 -12.56 0.05
CA GLY A 137 -3.29 -11.39 0.73
C GLY A 137 -2.24 -10.32 1.00
N HIS A 138 -2.65 -9.06 1.00
CA HIS A 138 -1.81 -7.91 1.27
C HIS A 138 -2.33 -7.13 2.47
N ASP A 139 -1.51 -7.02 3.53
CA ASP A 139 -1.77 -6.35 4.79
C ASP A 139 -3.04 -6.83 5.52
N TRP A 140 -3.51 -6.07 6.50
CA TRP A 140 -4.67 -6.40 7.32
C TRP A 140 -5.98 -6.48 6.54
N GLN A 141 -6.07 -5.76 5.43
CA GLN A 141 -7.27 -5.73 4.59
C GLN A 141 -7.58 -7.10 3.97
N ALA A 142 -6.57 -7.92 3.78
CA ALA A 142 -6.72 -9.31 3.35
C ALA A 142 -6.40 -10.32 4.48
N GLY A 143 -6.19 -9.84 5.69
CA GLY A 143 -5.74 -10.68 6.82
C GLY A 143 -6.71 -11.77 7.26
N LEU A 144 -8.01 -11.62 6.97
CA LEU A 144 -9.02 -12.62 7.31
C LEU A 144 -9.16 -13.75 6.26
N VAL A 145 -8.46 -13.68 5.12
CA VAL A 145 -8.53 -14.70 4.06
C VAL A 145 -8.24 -16.10 4.58
N PRO A 146 -7.13 -16.37 5.31
CA PRO A 146 -6.84 -17.70 5.79
C PRO A 146 -7.88 -18.23 6.78
N ASP A 147 -8.44 -17.34 7.62
CA ASP A 147 -9.44 -17.72 8.62
C ASP A 147 -10.76 -18.12 7.99
N TYR A 148 -11.22 -17.37 6.97
CA TYR A 148 -12.40 -17.73 6.19
C TYR A 148 -12.18 -18.99 5.36
N LEU A 149 -11.03 -19.14 4.71
CA LEU A 149 -10.69 -20.34 3.97
C LEU A 149 -10.72 -21.59 4.86
N HIS A 150 -10.16 -21.47 6.08
CA HIS A 150 -10.21 -22.53 7.08
C HIS A 150 -11.66 -22.87 7.47
N SER A 151 -12.48 -21.86 7.74
CA SER A 151 -13.89 -22.04 8.10
C SER A 151 -14.73 -22.67 6.99
N MET A 152 -14.33 -22.49 5.74
CA MET A 152 -14.94 -23.11 4.56
C MET A 152 -14.36 -24.49 4.23
N GLY A 153 -13.34 -24.99 4.95
CA GLY A 153 -12.72 -26.28 4.73
C GLY A 153 -11.71 -26.35 3.58
N GLY A 154 -11.19 -25.19 3.14
CA GLY A 154 -10.33 -25.06 1.94
C GLY A 154 -8.83 -25.24 2.14
N THR A 155 -8.33 -25.31 3.37
CA THR A 155 -6.89 -25.23 3.69
C THR A 155 -6.03 -26.39 3.18
N ALA A 156 -6.62 -27.55 2.91
CA ALA A 156 -5.85 -28.70 2.40
C ALA A 156 -5.50 -28.59 0.91
N ARG A 157 -6.13 -27.68 0.17
CA ARG A 157 -6.02 -27.59 -1.29
C ARG A 157 -5.41 -26.31 -1.80
N ILE A 158 -5.55 -25.22 -1.04
CA ILE A 158 -5.21 -23.87 -1.47
C ILE A 158 -4.14 -23.33 -0.55
N GLY A 159 -2.98 -22.95 -1.12
CA GLY A 159 -1.92 -22.27 -0.39
C GLY A 159 -2.29 -20.82 -0.06
N THR A 160 -1.80 -20.34 1.07
CA THR A 160 -2.04 -18.96 1.49
C THR A 160 -0.73 -18.22 1.76
N ILE A 161 -0.61 -17.00 1.21
CA ILE A 161 0.50 -16.09 1.46
C ILE A 161 -0.08 -14.79 2.00
N LEU A 162 0.55 -14.21 3.03
CA LEU A 162 0.27 -12.85 3.47
C LEU A 162 1.53 -12.01 3.38
N THR A 163 1.46 -10.90 2.63
CA THR A 163 2.52 -9.90 2.58
C THR A 163 2.22 -8.76 3.55
N ILE A 164 3.18 -8.47 4.43
CA ILE A 164 3.15 -7.35 5.36
C ILE A 164 3.88 -6.18 4.72
N HIS A 165 3.15 -5.14 4.31
CA HIS A 165 3.73 -3.90 3.81
C HIS A 165 4.01 -2.92 4.94
N ASN A 166 3.13 -2.87 5.95
CA ASN A 166 3.32 -2.06 7.15
C ASN A 166 2.56 -2.65 8.35
N ILE A 167 3.28 -3.20 9.32
CA ILE A 167 2.71 -3.84 10.53
C ILE A 167 2.00 -2.85 11.47
N ALA A 168 2.25 -1.53 11.32
CA ALA A 168 1.61 -0.52 12.15
C ALA A 168 0.07 -0.51 12.02
N PHE A 169 -0.46 -1.07 10.94
CA PHE A 169 -1.89 -1.17 10.70
C PHE A 169 -2.35 -2.62 10.89
N ASN A 170 -3.10 -2.90 11.95
CA ASN A 170 -3.49 -4.26 12.32
C ASN A 170 -4.97 -4.60 12.09
N GLY A 171 -5.78 -3.63 11.61
CA GLY A 171 -7.20 -3.82 11.33
C GLY A 171 -8.01 -4.20 12.58
N PRO A 172 -8.06 -3.32 13.59
CA PRO A 172 -8.70 -3.64 14.85
C PRO A 172 -10.23 -3.57 14.75
N ALA A 173 -10.92 -4.50 15.43
CA ALA A 173 -12.37 -4.45 15.58
C ALA A 173 -12.79 -4.81 17.02
N ASP A 174 -13.98 -4.38 17.40
CA ASP A 174 -14.58 -4.74 18.69
C ASP A 174 -14.96 -6.22 18.70
N PRO A 175 -14.73 -6.98 19.78
CA PRO A 175 -15.10 -8.39 19.89
C PRO A 175 -16.60 -8.68 19.68
N SER A 176 -17.48 -7.73 19.97
CA SER A 176 -18.92 -7.85 19.69
C SER A 176 -19.23 -8.06 18.21
N LYS A 177 -18.30 -7.67 17.32
CA LYS A 177 -18.43 -7.85 15.86
C LYS A 177 -18.08 -9.25 15.36
N ILE A 178 -17.61 -10.20 16.20
CA ILE A 178 -17.24 -11.56 15.77
C ILE A 178 -18.30 -12.20 14.88
N LYS A 179 -19.58 -12.15 15.31
CA LYS A 179 -20.70 -12.70 14.53
C LYS A 179 -20.95 -11.92 13.23
N ALA A 180 -20.93 -10.59 13.30
CA ALA A 180 -21.14 -9.72 12.14
C ALA A 180 -20.04 -9.91 11.10
N LEU A 181 -18.81 -10.11 11.53
CA LEU A 181 -17.67 -10.43 10.69
C LEU A 181 -17.59 -11.90 10.25
N ARG A 182 -18.62 -12.72 10.58
CA ARG A 182 -18.66 -14.16 10.23
C ARG A 182 -17.44 -14.96 10.71
N LEU A 183 -16.80 -14.52 11.80
CA LEU A 183 -15.65 -15.19 12.37
C LEU A 183 -16.07 -16.32 13.33
N ASN A 184 -15.25 -17.37 13.38
CA ASN A 184 -15.47 -18.45 14.33
C ASN A 184 -15.10 -18.01 15.77
N PRO A 185 -16.03 -17.93 16.73
CA PRO A 185 -15.75 -17.47 18.10
C PRO A 185 -14.66 -18.28 18.80
N HIS A 186 -14.51 -19.57 18.48
CA HIS A 186 -13.49 -20.43 19.08
C HIS A 186 -12.06 -20.04 18.66
N ARG A 187 -11.91 -19.21 17.62
CA ARG A 187 -10.63 -18.68 17.20
C ARG A 187 -10.31 -17.30 17.81
N TYR A 188 -11.22 -16.74 18.62
CA TYR A 188 -10.91 -15.56 19.43
C TYR A 188 -10.02 -15.94 20.61
N THR A 189 -8.77 -16.27 20.32
CA THR A 189 -7.76 -16.75 21.25
C THR A 189 -6.41 -16.13 20.94
N ARG A 190 -5.45 -16.33 21.85
CA ARG A 190 -4.06 -15.90 21.65
C ARG A 190 -3.44 -16.48 20.35
N ASP A 191 -3.82 -17.69 19.96
CA ASP A 191 -3.31 -18.36 18.77
C ASP A 191 -4.21 -18.13 17.53
N GLY A 192 -5.19 -17.24 17.64
CA GLY A 192 -6.07 -16.82 16.55
C GLY A 192 -6.00 -15.30 16.33
N PHE A 193 -7.17 -14.68 16.24
CA PHE A 193 -7.30 -13.27 15.89
C PHE A 193 -7.50 -12.33 17.09
N GLU A 194 -7.46 -12.82 18.36
CA GLU A 194 -7.48 -11.95 19.54
C GLU A 194 -6.17 -11.19 19.68
N PHE A 195 -6.23 -9.87 19.90
CA PHE A 195 -5.07 -9.02 20.09
C PHE A 195 -5.41 -7.89 21.06
N TRP A 196 -4.87 -7.97 22.28
CA TRP A 196 -5.09 -7.01 23.37
C TRP A 196 -6.58 -6.71 23.63
N GLY A 197 -7.41 -7.74 23.71
CA GLY A 197 -8.85 -7.64 23.94
C GLY A 197 -9.65 -7.19 22.72
N ARG A 198 -9.04 -7.11 21.53
CA ARG A 198 -9.71 -6.75 20.27
C ARG A 198 -9.53 -7.86 19.22
N ILE A 199 -10.32 -7.81 18.17
CA ILE A 199 -10.05 -8.55 16.95
C ILE A 199 -8.91 -7.83 16.21
N SER A 200 -7.94 -8.56 15.66
CA SER A 200 -6.96 -8.04 14.71
C SER A 200 -6.98 -8.88 13.44
N ALA A 201 -7.38 -8.26 12.34
CA ALA A 201 -7.41 -8.91 11.03
C ALA A 201 -6.00 -9.28 10.55
N LEU A 202 -5.00 -8.41 10.81
CA LEU A 202 -3.61 -8.73 10.49
C LEU A 202 -3.14 -9.96 11.27
N LYS A 203 -3.37 -10.01 12.58
CA LYS A 203 -2.97 -11.16 13.39
C LYS A 203 -3.63 -12.46 12.94
N ALA A 204 -4.91 -12.41 12.55
CA ALA A 204 -5.58 -13.57 11.94
C ALA A 204 -4.78 -14.13 10.76
N GLY A 205 -4.36 -13.25 9.86
CA GLY A 205 -3.56 -13.59 8.70
C GLY A 205 -2.16 -14.09 9.05
N LEU A 206 -1.49 -13.42 10.00
CA LEU A 206 -0.16 -13.84 10.48
C LEU A 206 -0.18 -15.25 11.09
N MET A 207 -1.23 -15.59 11.82
CA MET A 207 -1.37 -16.92 12.44
C MET A 207 -1.87 -17.98 11.46
N GLY A 208 -2.69 -17.59 10.48
CA GLY A 208 -3.40 -18.54 9.60
C GLY A 208 -2.74 -18.77 8.23
N ALA A 209 -1.94 -17.87 7.70
CA ALA A 209 -1.33 -18.05 6.38
C ALA A 209 -0.19 -19.10 6.41
N ASP A 210 -0.02 -19.85 5.31
CA ASP A 210 1.05 -20.85 5.18
C ASP A 210 2.42 -20.19 5.09
N ARG A 211 2.51 -19.05 4.39
CA ARG A 211 3.73 -18.26 4.23
C ARG A 211 3.46 -16.79 4.52
N LEU A 212 4.46 -16.17 5.10
CA LEU A 212 4.50 -14.74 5.38
C LEU A 212 5.63 -14.11 4.60
N THR A 213 5.36 -12.99 3.96
CA THR A 213 6.39 -12.19 3.33
C THR A 213 6.33 -10.76 3.85
N THR A 214 7.45 -10.07 3.76
CA THR A 214 7.51 -8.62 3.98
C THR A 214 8.49 -8.00 2.99
N VAL A 215 8.51 -6.69 2.94
CA VAL A 215 9.04 -5.90 1.82
C VAL A 215 10.54 -5.60 1.91
N SER A 216 11.26 -6.19 2.86
CA SER A 216 12.73 -6.24 2.89
C SER A 216 13.23 -7.29 3.90
N GLN A 217 14.49 -7.73 3.76
CA GLN A 217 15.12 -8.62 4.74
C GLN A 217 15.30 -7.94 6.09
N THR A 218 15.77 -6.69 6.09
CA THR A 218 15.90 -5.90 7.32
C THR A 218 14.58 -5.76 8.03
N TYR A 219 13.51 -5.45 7.29
CA TYR A 219 12.19 -5.32 7.91
C TYR A 219 11.68 -6.63 8.48
N ALA A 220 11.97 -7.78 7.85
CA ALA A 220 11.64 -9.08 8.42
C ALA A 220 12.33 -9.33 9.78
N GLU A 221 13.56 -8.84 9.96
CA GLU A 221 14.28 -8.89 11.23
C GLU A 221 13.72 -7.90 12.25
N GLU A 222 13.45 -6.66 11.85
CA GLU A 222 12.84 -5.61 12.66
C GLU A 222 11.48 -6.02 13.21
N LEU A 223 10.62 -6.65 12.42
CA LEU A 223 9.31 -7.14 12.82
C LEU A 223 9.35 -8.14 13.99
N MET A 224 10.48 -8.80 14.22
CA MET A 224 10.68 -9.74 15.32
C MET A 224 11.16 -9.07 16.61
N THR A 225 11.37 -7.74 16.60
CA THR A 225 11.81 -6.98 17.77
C THR A 225 10.63 -6.26 18.43
N ASP A 226 10.70 -6.01 19.72
CA ASP A 226 9.70 -5.25 20.47
C ASP A 226 9.59 -3.79 20.01
N GLN A 227 10.70 -3.21 19.54
CA GLN A 227 10.75 -1.84 19.03
C GLN A 227 9.91 -1.63 17.77
N PHE A 228 9.92 -2.58 16.82
CA PHE A 228 9.29 -2.43 15.49
C PHE A 228 8.14 -3.40 15.24
N GLY A 229 7.95 -4.42 16.05
CA GLY A 229 6.89 -5.41 15.89
C GLY A 229 5.49 -4.94 16.29
N MET A 230 5.35 -3.71 16.83
CA MET A 230 4.07 -3.11 17.22
C MET A 230 3.21 -4.02 18.11
N GLY A 231 3.87 -4.80 19.02
CA GLY A 231 3.23 -5.78 19.89
C GLY A 231 2.93 -7.13 19.23
N LEU A 232 3.24 -7.28 17.94
CA LEU A 232 3.13 -8.55 17.19
C LEU A 232 4.49 -9.27 17.05
N ASP A 233 5.56 -8.73 17.62
CA ASP A 233 6.91 -9.28 17.61
C ASP A 233 6.97 -10.75 18.11
N GLY A 234 6.20 -11.09 19.14
CA GLY A 234 6.06 -12.45 19.63
C GLY A 234 5.42 -13.40 18.58
N VAL A 235 4.41 -12.92 17.85
CA VAL A 235 3.80 -13.64 16.72
C VAL A 235 4.81 -13.83 15.60
N MET A 236 5.56 -12.77 15.23
CA MET A 236 6.55 -12.82 14.18
C MET A 236 7.69 -13.79 14.51
N ARG A 237 8.19 -13.80 15.75
CA ARG A 237 9.17 -14.80 16.23
C ARG A 237 8.62 -16.23 16.18
N HIS A 238 7.37 -16.42 16.59
CA HIS A 238 6.71 -17.74 16.51
C HIS A 238 6.59 -18.23 15.07
N ARG A 239 6.31 -17.32 14.12
CA ARG A 239 6.14 -17.62 12.69
C ARG A 239 7.43 -17.44 11.85
N LYS A 240 8.59 -17.31 12.50
CA LYS A 240 9.89 -17.03 11.83
C LYS A 240 10.20 -17.99 10.68
N SER A 241 9.89 -19.28 10.83
CA SER A 241 10.15 -20.28 9.78
C SER A 241 9.28 -20.11 8.52
N ALA A 242 8.17 -19.41 8.64
CA ALA A 242 7.27 -19.09 7.53
C ALA A 242 7.51 -17.69 6.94
N LEU A 243 8.34 -16.84 7.59
CA LEU A 243 8.58 -15.44 7.23
C LEU A 243 9.78 -15.33 6.27
N SER A 244 9.62 -14.54 5.21
CA SER A 244 10.66 -14.16 4.27
C SER A 244 10.61 -12.66 3.99
N GLY A 245 11.76 -11.98 4.00
CA GLY A 245 11.90 -10.60 3.56
C GLY A 245 12.30 -10.55 2.08
N ILE A 246 11.51 -9.89 1.25
CA ILE A 246 11.73 -9.73 -0.19
C ILE A 246 11.68 -8.24 -0.51
N VAL A 247 12.79 -7.66 -0.94
CA VAL A 247 12.84 -6.24 -1.30
C VAL A 247 11.94 -5.99 -2.50
N ASN A 248 11.08 -4.97 -2.41
CA ASN A 248 10.26 -4.57 -3.55
C ASN A 248 11.14 -4.06 -4.70
N GLY A 249 10.76 -4.40 -5.92
CA GLY A 249 11.25 -3.74 -7.13
C GLY A 249 10.47 -2.45 -7.41
N ILE A 250 10.85 -1.79 -8.49
CA ILE A 250 10.10 -0.67 -9.07
C ILE A 250 9.71 -1.01 -10.50
N ASP A 251 8.62 -0.40 -10.98
CA ASP A 251 8.28 -0.46 -12.41
C ASP A 251 9.25 0.43 -13.20
N GLU A 252 10.22 -0.22 -13.86
CA GLU A 252 11.23 0.46 -14.67
C GLU A 252 10.68 1.08 -15.97
N THR A 253 9.45 0.80 -16.33
CA THR A 253 8.77 1.46 -17.46
C THR A 253 8.18 2.78 -17.02
N ALA A 254 7.48 2.80 -15.90
CA ALA A 254 6.89 4.00 -15.31
C ALA A 254 7.98 4.94 -14.76
N TRP A 255 8.95 4.38 -14.02
CA TRP A 255 10.05 5.14 -13.40
C TRP A 255 11.32 5.08 -14.27
N ASN A 256 11.30 5.76 -15.42
CA ASN A 256 12.41 5.77 -16.37
C ASN A 256 12.72 7.17 -16.89
N PRO A 257 13.80 7.82 -16.41
CA PRO A 257 14.14 9.18 -16.82
C PRO A 257 14.39 9.36 -18.31
N ALA A 258 14.63 8.28 -19.06
CA ALA A 258 14.84 8.34 -20.51
C ALA A 258 13.53 8.43 -21.32
N THR A 259 12.41 7.97 -20.75
CA THR A 259 11.11 7.85 -21.45
C THR A 259 9.95 8.48 -20.70
N ASP A 260 10.17 8.98 -19.49
CA ASP A 260 9.16 9.61 -18.66
C ASP A 260 8.64 10.90 -19.31
N THR A 261 7.34 10.95 -19.57
CA THR A 261 6.66 12.07 -20.22
C THR A 261 6.39 13.26 -19.30
N ALA A 262 6.51 13.08 -17.98
CA ALA A 262 6.29 14.13 -17.00
C ALA A 262 7.50 15.08 -16.86
N ILE A 263 8.66 14.72 -17.43
CA ILE A 263 9.93 15.42 -17.28
C ILE A 263 10.56 15.72 -18.64
N LYS A 264 11.65 16.50 -18.65
CA LYS A 264 12.55 16.57 -19.80
C LYS A 264 13.43 15.32 -19.77
N PRO A 265 13.28 14.37 -20.72
CA PRO A 265 13.99 13.09 -20.67
C PRO A 265 15.51 13.24 -20.67
N TYR A 266 16.18 12.35 -19.93
CA TYR A 266 17.66 12.31 -19.89
C TYR A 266 18.18 10.87 -19.65
N LYS A 267 19.43 10.64 -20.02
CA LYS A 267 20.13 9.34 -19.88
C LYS A 267 21.41 9.42 -19.02
N THR A 268 21.79 10.61 -18.63
CA THR A 268 23.00 10.83 -17.83
C THR A 268 22.75 11.92 -16.80
N PRO A 269 23.46 11.94 -15.66
CA PRO A 269 23.28 12.94 -14.60
C PRO A 269 23.35 14.40 -15.08
N LYS A 270 24.13 14.69 -16.13
CA LYS A 270 24.20 16.04 -16.73
C LYS A 270 22.85 16.52 -17.29
N GLY A 271 22.01 15.59 -17.72
CA GLY A 271 20.67 15.92 -18.24
C GLY A 271 19.70 16.41 -17.16
N LYS A 272 19.99 16.18 -15.86
CA LYS A 272 19.14 16.66 -14.75
C LYS A 272 19.10 18.19 -14.65
N ALA A 273 20.12 18.91 -15.10
CA ALA A 273 20.21 20.37 -14.94
C ALA A 273 18.98 21.14 -15.45
N ALA A 274 18.43 20.73 -16.59
CA ALA A 274 17.24 21.35 -17.17
C ALA A 274 15.96 21.06 -16.33
N ASN A 275 15.86 19.87 -15.70
CA ASN A 275 14.77 19.52 -14.81
C ASN A 275 14.91 20.25 -13.46
N LYS A 276 16.15 20.44 -12.96
CA LYS A 276 16.41 21.22 -11.74
C LYS A 276 15.96 22.67 -11.89
N ALA A 277 16.30 23.31 -13.01
CA ALA A 277 15.86 24.67 -13.31
C ALA A 277 14.33 24.77 -13.39
N ALA A 278 13.69 23.83 -14.10
CA ALA A 278 12.23 23.78 -14.20
C ALA A 278 11.55 23.55 -12.84
N LEU A 279 12.10 22.68 -11.99
CA LEU A 279 11.58 22.40 -10.66
C LEU A 279 11.66 23.63 -9.73
N ARG A 280 12.80 24.36 -9.77
CA ARG A 280 12.93 25.62 -9.05
C ARG A 280 11.86 26.62 -9.47
N GLN A 281 11.65 26.79 -10.77
CA GLN A 281 10.61 27.66 -11.30
C GLN A 281 9.20 27.24 -10.87
N GLU A 282 8.89 25.94 -10.92
CA GLU A 282 7.58 25.41 -10.53
C GLU A 282 7.27 25.61 -9.04
N PHE A 283 8.30 25.57 -8.20
CA PHE A 283 8.19 25.78 -6.76
C PHE A 283 8.43 27.24 -6.33
N GLY A 284 8.80 28.14 -7.25
CA GLY A 284 9.11 29.52 -6.94
C GLY A 284 10.40 29.71 -6.13
N LEU A 285 11.31 28.75 -6.18
CA LEU A 285 12.61 28.80 -5.51
C LEU A 285 13.58 29.67 -6.31
N PRO A 286 14.43 30.47 -5.65
CA PRO A 286 15.46 31.26 -6.33
C PRO A 286 16.56 30.35 -6.91
N ASP A 287 17.30 30.89 -7.89
CA ASP A 287 18.53 30.24 -8.32
C ASP A 287 19.56 30.25 -7.20
N ALA A 288 20.22 29.13 -7.00
CA ALA A 288 21.24 28.92 -5.98
C ALA A 288 22.27 27.88 -6.42
N ASP A 289 23.51 28.01 -5.95
CA ASP A 289 24.58 27.05 -6.23
C ASP A 289 24.46 25.79 -5.38
N GLY A 290 23.77 25.88 -4.25
CA GLY A 290 23.60 24.77 -3.32
C GLY A 290 22.66 23.66 -3.81
N PRO A 291 22.61 22.56 -3.06
CA PRO A 291 21.79 21.42 -3.42
C PRO A 291 20.30 21.72 -3.29
N LEU A 292 19.53 21.26 -4.27
CA LEU A 292 18.07 21.19 -4.20
C LEU A 292 17.69 19.83 -3.62
N CYS A 293 17.27 19.85 -2.35
CA CYS A 293 16.78 18.66 -1.66
C CYS A 293 15.26 18.55 -1.80
N ILE A 294 14.77 17.32 -1.90
CA ILE A 294 13.32 17.06 -1.96
C ILE A 294 12.86 16.12 -0.86
N VAL A 295 11.58 16.26 -0.52
CA VAL A 295 10.80 15.26 0.22
C VAL A 295 9.55 14.94 -0.56
N VAL A 296 9.31 13.65 -0.82
CA VAL A 296 8.05 13.13 -1.37
C VAL A 296 7.56 12.05 -0.42
N SER A 297 6.65 12.37 0.48
CA SER A 297 6.28 11.47 1.56
C SER A 297 4.96 11.87 2.24
N ARG A 298 4.32 10.90 2.92
CA ARG A 298 3.28 11.22 3.90
C ARG A 298 3.90 11.98 5.07
N LEU A 299 3.21 12.99 5.57
CA LEU A 299 3.64 13.76 6.74
C LEU A 299 3.17 13.05 8.01
N THR A 300 3.93 12.06 8.45
CA THR A 300 3.63 11.23 9.64
C THR A 300 4.86 11.09 10.53
N GLU A 301 4.66 10.76 11.80
CA GLU A 301 5.74 10.51 12.76
C GLU A 301 6.71 9.42 12.26
N GLN A 302 6.18 8.34 11.65
CA GLN A 302 7.00 7.28 11.05
C GLN A 302 8.03 7.85 10.08
N LYS A 303 7.66 8.85 9.28
CA LYS A 303 8.53 9.44 8.26
C LYS A 303 9.53 10.46 8.82
N GLY A 304 9.51 10.72 10.12
CA GLY A 304 10.52 11.52 10.82
C GLY A 304 10.65 12.96 10.34
N LEU A 305 9.55 13.56 9.83
CA LEU A 305 9.60 14.90 9.24
C LEU A 305 9.75 16.01 10.30
N ASP A 306 9.44 15.73 11.55
CA ASP A 306 9.81 16.55 12.70
C ASP A 306 11.34 16.69 12.83
N LEU A 307 12.10 15.61 12.64
CA LEU A 307 13.56 15.64 12.62
C LEU A 307 14.11 16.51 11.48
N LEU A 308 13.41 16.53 10.34
CA LEU A 308 13.78 17.40 9.23
C LEU A 308 13.53 18.86 9.54
N LEU A 309 12.43 19.20 10.24
CA LEU A 309 12.18 20.58 10.70
C LEU A 309 13.30 21.09 11.62
N ASP A 310 13.77 20.24 12.53
CA ASP A 310 14.89 20.56 13.42
C ASP A 310 16.22 20.73 12.65
N ALA A 311 16.44 19.95 11.61
CA ALA A 311 17.65 20.00 10.78
C ALA A 311 17.60 21.08 9.68
N LEU A 312 16.42 21.63 9.39
CA LEU A 312 16.21 22.56 8.26
C LEU A 312 17.08 23.82 8.34
N PRO A 313 17.26 24.51 9.50
CA PRO A 313 18.16 25.64 9.59
C PRO A 313 19.58 25.33 9.12
N ALA A 314 20.13 24.19 9.53
CA ALA A 314 21.48 23.77 9.15
C ALA A 314 21.62 23.46 7.65
N LEU A 315 20.55 22.95 7.01
CA LEU A 315 20.50 22.76 5.56
C LEU A 315 20.57 24.11 4.83
N LEU A 316 19.76 25.07 5.28
CA LEU A 316 19.65 26.40 4.67
C LEU A 316 20.92 27.22 4.86
N GLU A 317 21.55 27.19 6.04
CA GLU A 317 22.85 27.86 6.32
C GLU A 317 23.96 27.37 5.39
N ARG A 318 23.89 26.13 4.92
CA ARG A 318 24.83 25.57 3.94
C ARG A 318 24.45 25.84 2.49
N GLY A 319 23.49 26.73 2.26
CA GLY A 319 23.01 27.09 0.93
C GLY A 319 22.08 26.08 0.28
N GLY A 320 21.59 25.09 1.01
CA GLY A 320 20.63 24.12 0.50
C GLY A 320 19.23 24.71 0.33
N GLN A 321 18.44 24.08 -0.54
CA GLN A 321 17.02 24.39 -0.74
C GLN A 321 16.18 23.17 -0.46
N LEU A 322 14.93 23.36 -0.03
CA LEU A 322 13.97 22.28 0.20
C LEU A 322 12.70 22.49 -0.64
N ALA A 323 12.35 21.47 -1.42
CA ALA A 323 11.02 21.34 -2.01
C ALA A 323 10.32 20.10 -1.41
N LEU A 324 9.13 20.28 -0.82
CA LEU A 324 8.36 19.23 -0.17
C LEU A 324 7.03 19.02 -0.85
N LEU A 325 6.68 17.77 -1.12
CA LEU A 325 5.37 17.31 -1.54
C LEU A 325 4.87 16.23 -0.58
N GLY A 326 3.74 16.46 0.06
CA GLY A 326 3.14 15.48 0.97
C GLY A 326 1.94 16.00 1.71
N SER A 327 1.23 15.11 2.40
CA SER A 327 0.13 15.44 3.31
C SER A 327 0.05 14.44 4.45
N GLY A 328 -0.61 14.81 5.55
CA GLY A 328 -0.78 13.91 6.67
C GLY A 328 -1.16 14.60 7.98
N ASP A 329 -0.26 14.64 8.95
CA ASP A 329 -0.50 15.29 10.24
C ASP A 329 -0.67 16.81 10.09
N PRO A 330 -1.80 17.38 10.57
CA PRO A 330 -2.05 18.81 10.42
C PRO A 330 -1.00 19.71 11.10
N GLY A 331 -0.36 19.25 12.18
CA GLY A 331 0.69 19.98 12.86
C GLY A 331 1.96 20.05 12.01
N LEU A 332 2.34 18.93 11.37
CA LEU A 332 3.46 18.90 10.43
C LEU A 332 3.16 19.73 9.18
N GLU A 333 1.95 19.63 8.61
CA GLU A 333 1.54 20.47 7.48
C GLU A 333 1.67 21.97 7.79
N ALA A 334 1.16 22.39 8.95
CA ALA A 334 1.24 23.79 9.39
C ALA A 334 2.70 24.23 9.64
N ALA A 335 3.53 23.38 10.23
CA ALA A 335 4.93 23.69 10.50
C ALA A 335 5.73 23.85 9.20
N PHE A 336 5.56 22.98 8.23
CA PHE A 336 6.21 23.12 6.92
C PHE A 336 5.66 24.29 6.11
N ALA A 337 4.36 24.58 6.20
CA ALA A 337 3.79 25.79 5.60
C ALA A 337 4.40 27.07 6.20
N ALA A 338 4.60 27.11 7.51
CA ALA A 338 5.29 28.25 8.16
C ALA A 338 6.76 28.40 7.72
N ALA A 339 7.45 27.28 7.46
CA ALA A 339 8.84 27.27 7.01
C ALA A 339 9.02 27.93 5.62
N THR A 340 7.96 28.07 4.81
CA THR A 340 7.99 28.78 3.51
C THR A 340 8.23 30.29 3.64
N SER A 341 8.24 30.83 4.86
CA SER A 341 8.73 32.19 5.12
C SER A 341 10.19 32.37 4.68
N ASN A 342 10.97 31.30 4.62
CA ASN A 342 12.29 31.29 4.01
C ASN A 342 12.17 31.06 2.50
N PRO A 343 12.70 31.90 1.62
CA PRO A 343 12.57 31.79 0.17
C PRO A 343 13.21 30.52 -0.42
N ASN A 344 14.07 29.82 0.31
CA ASN A 344 14.69 28.56 -0.09
C ASN A 344 13.89 27.32 0.32
N VAL A 345 12.68 27.51 0.86
CA VAL A 345 11.77 26.41 1.25
C VAL A 345 10.46 26.56 0.51
N ALA A 346 10.06 25.52 -0.21
CA ALA A 346 8.77 25.49 -0.88
C ALA A 346 8.02 24.19 -0.55
N VAL A 347 6.71 24.29 -0.31
CA VAL A 347 5.88 23.21 0.17
C VAL A 347 4.59 23.13 -0.66
N LYS A 348 4.26 21.95 -1.12
CA LYS A 348 2.95 21.62 -1.71
C LYS A 348 2.30 20.54 -0.86
N ILE A 349 1.19 20.89 -0.21
CA ILE A 349 0.40 19.93 0.57
C ILE A 349 -0.51 19.16 -0.38
N GLY A 350 -0.46 17.83 -0.31
CA GLY A 350 -1.26 16.92 -1.13
C GLY A 350 -0.46 15.81 -1.75
N TYR A 351 -1.07 15.17 -2.75
CA TYR A 351 -0.47 14.12 -3.57
C TYR A 351 -0.57 14.49 -5.05
N ASP A 352 0.54 14.37 -5.77
CA ASP A 352 0.62 14.59 -7.22
C ASP A 352 1.74 13.69 -7.78
N GLU A 353 1.33 12.62 -8.47
CA GLU A 353 2.26 11.63 -9.04
C GLU A 353 3.18 12.27 -10.09
N ALA A 354 2.63 13.06 -11.02
CA ALA A 354 3.42 13.70 -12.06
C ALA A 354 4.43 14.71 -11.48
N LEU A 355 4.06 15.41 -10.42
CA LEU A 355 4.99 16.28 -9.68
C LEU A 355 6.07 15.47 -8.99
N SER A 356 5.76 14.30 -8.42
CA SER A 356 6.77 13.44 -7.80
C SER A 356 7.86 13.04 -8.79
N HIS A 357 7.50 12.68 -10.02
CA HIS A 357 8.44 12.41 -11.10
C HIS A 357 9.32 13.63 -11.43
N ARG A 358 8.72 14.82 -11.54
CA ARG A 358 9.47 16.08 -11.77
C ARG A 358 10.42 16.40 -10.62
N MET A 359 9.99 16.15 -9.38
CA MET A 359 10.83 16.32 -8.19
C MET A 359 12.03 15.37 -8.21
N MET A 360 11.81 14.07 -8.48
CA MET A 360 12.91 13.09 -8.61
C MET A 360 13.90 13.50 -9.70
N ALA A 361 13.39 13.95 -10.86
CA ALA A 361 14.23 14.33 -11.98
C ALA A 361 15.02 15.62 -11.74
N GLY A 362 14.49 16.56 -10.94
CA GLY A 362 15.10 17.87 -10.72
C GLY A 362 15.96 17.99 -9.46
N ALA A 363 15.84 17.06 -8.53
CA ALA A 363 16.57 17.15 -7.26
C ALA A 363 18.02 16.67 -7.34
N ASP A 364 18.86 17.23 -6.47
CA ASP A 364 20.22 16.70 -6.22
C ASP A 364 20.19 15.61 -5.14
N ALA A 365 19.27 15.72 -4.18
CA ALA A 365 19.13 14.73 -3.10
C ALA A 365 17.67 14.56 -2.70
N ILE A 366 17.33 13.35 -2.32
CA ILE A 366 16.06 13.03 -1.65
C ILE A 366 16.32 12.81 -0.16
N LEU A 367 15.50 13.45 0.69
CA LEU A 367 15.60 13.32 2.14
C LEU A 367 14.56 12.31 2.63
N VAL A 368 15.03 11.29 3.32
CA VAL A 368 14.20 10.21 3.88
C VAL A 368 14.56 10.03 5.37
N PRO A 369 14.13 10.95 6.25
CA PRO A 369 14.49 10.90 7.66
C PRO A 369 13.67 9.92 8.48
N SER A 370 13.08 8.91 7.84
CA SER A 370 12.16 7.95 8.45
C SER A 370 12.76 7.27 9.68
N ARG A 371 11.98 7.17 10.76
CA ARG A 371 12.33 6.39 11.96
C ARG A 371 12.40 4.90 11.68
N PHE A 372 11.53 4.43 10.79
CA PHE A 372 11.62 3.11 10.18
C PHE A 372 11.02 3.13 8.77
N GLU A 373 11.59 2.32 7.89
CA GLU A 373 11.22 2.29 6.48
C GLU A 373 11.15 0.83 6.02
N PRO A 374 9.95 0.25 5.87
CA PRO A 374 9.79 -1.15 5.51
C PRO A 374 10.54 -1.56 4.24
N CYS A 375 10.47 -0.74 3.20
CA CYS A 375 11.18 -0.97 1.94
C CYS A 375 11.92 0.29 1.45
N GLY A 376 11.23 1.44 1.39
CA GLY A 376 11.80 2.67 0.88
C GLY A 376 11.70 2.83 -0.65
N LEU A 377 10.54 2.60 -1.25
CA LEU A 377 10.34 2.78 -2.69
C LEU A 377 10.76 4.16 -3.18
N THR A 378 10.53 5.20 -2.39
CA THR A 378 10.94 6.57 -2.72
C THR A 378 12.45 6.69 -2.90
N GLN A 379 13.24 5.94 -2.11
CA GLN A 379 14.71 5.87 -2.27
C GLN A 379 15.08 5.19 -3.59
N LEU A 380 14.38 4.12 -3.95
CA LEU A 380 14.62 3.40 -5.21
C LEU A 380 14.29 4.28 -6.42
N TYR A 381 13.20 5.06 -6.36
CA TYR A 381 12.86 6.05 -7.38
C TYR A 381 13.94 7.13 -7.50
N GLY A 382 14.42 7.67 -6.38
CA GLY A 382 15.50 8.66 -6.35
C GLY A 382 16.81 8.12 -6.93
N LEU A 383 17.15 6.87 -6.65
CA LEU A 383 18.34 6.21 -7.22
C LEU A 383 18.21 5.94 -8.72
N ARG A 384 16.99 5.75 -9.22
CA ARG A 384 16.72 5.53 -10.64
C ARG A 384 16.81 6.80 -11.45
N TYR A 385 16.48 7.96 -10.85
CA TYR A 385 16.50 9.28 -11.47
C TYR A 385 17.80 10.05 -11.18
#